data_53a544098c124486d295c677150540e1
#
_entry.id   53a544098c124486d295c677150540e1
#
_cell.length_a   1.000
_cell.length_b   1.000
_cell.length_c   1.000
_cell.angle_alpha   90.00
_cell.angle_beta   90.00
_cell.angle_gamma   90.00
#
_symmetry.space_group_name_H-M   'P 1'
#
loop_
_entity.id
_entity.type
_entity.pdbx_description
1 polymer ?
#
loop_
_entity_poly.entity_id
_entity_poly.type
_entity_poly.pdbx_seq_one_letter_code
_entity_poly.pdbx_strand_id
1 'polypeptide(L)'
;MDFYNKSELIANAFNMHRVSVGSVRRIKGAKCPYPQSVDKWVKQFATAELVFTDSFHGTIISLLYHKPFVIYMGDPKRVGRLYSILSAVGLEDRICTFEHSLEHLLDVAKRPVDWEAVDRKIEVMRKHSINLLKEALKR
;
A
#
# COMPACT_ATOMS: atom_id res chain seq x y z
N MET A 1 14.03 -2.02 14.62
CA MET A 1 14.20 -1.08 13.47
C MET A 1 12.80 -0.61 13.08
N ASP A 2 12.58 0.69 13.08
CA ASP A 2 11.25 1.25 12.87
C ASP A 2 10.88 1.35 11.37
N PHE A 3 9.64 1.72 11.09
CA PHE A 3 9.08 1.91 9.75
C PHE A 3 9.93 2.87 8.90
N TYR A 4 10.38 3.99 9.46
CA TYR A 4 11.10 5.01 8.72
C TYR A 4 12.51 4.55 8.32
N ASN A 5 13.20 3.82 9.19
CA ASN A 5 14.50 3.24 8.88
C ASN A 5 14.40 2.18 7.78
N LYS A 6 13.36 1.33 7.83
CA LYS A 6 13.12 0.35 6.76
C LYS A 6 12.83 1.03 5.42
N SER A 7 12.00 2.09 5.41
CA SER A 7 11.72 2.85 4.19
C SER A 7 12.96 3.54 3.61
N GLU A 8 13.88 4.00 4.45
CA GLU A 8 15.16 4.58 4.01
C GLU A 8 16.06 3.55 3.36
N LEU A 9 16.21 2.40 3.96
CA LEU A 9 17.02 1.32 3.41
C LEU A 9 16.50 0.83 2.07
N ILE A 10 15.18 0.71 1.91
CA ILE A 10 14.54 0.35 0.64
C ILE A 10 14.81 1.43 -0.41
N ALA A 11 14.56 2.70 -0.08
CA ALA A 11 14.79 3.81 -1.02
C ALA A 11 16.25 3.88 -1.50
N ASN A 12 17.20 3.71 -0.58
CA ASN A 12 18.64 3.68 -0.91
C ASN A 12 18.99 2.49 -1.82
N ALA A 13 18.44 1.30 -1.55
CA ALA A 13 18.69 0.11 -2.36
C ALA A 13 18.19 0.24 -3.80
N PHE A 14 17.14 1.03 -4.03
CA PHE A 14 16.58 1.30 -5.36
C PHE A 14 16.99 2.65 -5.95
N ASN A 15 17.86 3.40 -5.27
CA ASN A 15 18.23 4.77 -5.65
C ASN A 15 17.02 5.70 -5.85
N MET A 16 16.03 5.61 -4.95
CA MET A 16 14.78 6.37 -4.99
C MET A 16 14.78 7.51 -3.98
N HIS A 17 14.11 8.61 -4.33
CA HIS A 17 13.83 9.68 -3.39
C HIS A 17 12.58 9.38 -2.56
N ARG A 18 12.67 9.58 -1.25
CA ARG A 18 11.52 9.37 -0.35
C ARG A 18 10.61 10.59 -0.31
N VAL A 19 9.32 10.33 -0.41
CA VAL A 19 8.26 11.30 -0.11
C VAL A 19 7.39 10.72 1.00
N SER A 20 7.29 11.41 2.14
CA SER A 20 6.43 10.99 3.25
C SER A 20 5.09 11.72 3.16
N VAL A 21 4.01 10.99 2.96
CA VAL A 21 2.65 11.52 2.89
C VAL A 21 1.87 11.21 4.16
N GLY A 22 1.07 12.15 4.63
CA GLY A 22 0.26 12.00 5.83
C GLY A 22 1.01 12.18 7.16
N SER A 23 2.30 12.48 7.16
CA SER A 23 3.06 12.80 8.36
C SER A 23 3.13 14.30 8.60
N VAL A 24 2.78 14.74 9.81
CA VAL A 24 2.98 16.11 10.29
C VAL A 24 4.42 16.36 10.74
N ARG A 25 5.20 15.29 10.94
CA ARG A 25 6.59 15.37 11.38
C ARG A 25 7.53 15.38 10.18
N ARG A 26 8.57 16.19 10.27
CA ARG A 26 9.67 16.11 9.31
C ARG A 26 10.45 14.82 9.51
N ILE A 27 10.57 14.04 8.45
CA ILE A 27 11.34 12.80 8.42
C ILE A 27 12.66 13.10 7.73
N LYS A 28 13.77 12.82 8.41
CA LYS A 28 15.11 13.03 7.85
C LYS A 28 15.26 12.26 6.53
N GLY A 29 15.76 12.93 5.52
CA GLY A 29 15.99 12.33 4.21
C GLY A 29 14.74 12.07 3.37
N ALA A 30 13.56 12.60 3.77
CA ALA A 30 12.34 12.52 3.00
C ALA A 30 11.73 13.91 2.74
N LYS A 31 11.14 14.10 1.57
CA LYS A 31 10.29 15.25 1.29
C LYS A 31 8.94 15.03 2.00
N CYS A 32 8.51 15.99 2.83
CA CYS A 32 7.27 15.93 3.59
C CYS A 32 6.35 17.08 3.16
N PRO A 33 5.52 16.90 2.11
CA PRO A 33 4.61 17.94 1.61
C PRO A 33 3.35 18.05 2.48
N TYR A 34 3.48 18.64 3.66
CA TYR A 34 2.37 18.84 4.58
C TYR A 34 2.25 20.34 4.98
N PRO A 35 1.05 20.89 5.11
CA PRO A 35 -0.26 20.36 4.73
C PRO A 35 -0.46 20.31 3.21
N GLN A 36 -1.29 19.37 2.73
CA GLN A 36 -1.64 19.27 1.32
C GLN A 36 -3.13 18.93 1.15
N SER A 37 -3.71 19.32 0.02
CA SER A 37 -5.07 18.95 -0.36
C SER A 37 -5.18 17.47 -0.72
N VAL A 38 -6.40 16.94 -0.71
CA VAL A 38 -6.66 15.51 -1.00
C VAL A 38 -6.17 15.11 -2.39
N ASP A 39 -6.41 15.95 -3.39
CA ASP A 39 -5.94 15.73 -4.77
C ASP A 39 -4.42 15.64 -4.86
N LYS A 40 -3.68 16.52 -4.17
CA LYS A 40 -2.22 16.46 -4.10
C LYS A 40 -1.73 15.22 -3.35
N TRP A 41 -2.43 14.82 -2.29
CA TRP A 41 -2.14 13.61 -1.54
C TRP A 41 -2.30 12.35 -2.41
N VAL A 42 -3.42 12.23 -3.13
CA VAL A 42 -3.65 11.13 -4.08
C VAL A 42 -2.60 11.13 -5.20
N LYS A 43 -2.24 12.32 -5.71
CA LYS A 43 -1.21 12.45 -6.76
C LYS A 43 0.14 11.87 -6.34
N GLN A 44 0.52 11.94 -5.06
CA GLN A 44 1.77 11.34 -4.58
C GLN A 44 1.78 9.82 -4.83
N PHE A 45 0.66 9.15 -4.58
CA PHE A 45 0.53 7.71 -4.89
C PHE A 45 0.53 7.46 -6.40
N ALA A 46 -0.26 8.21 -7.16
CA ALA A 46 -0.38 8.04 -8.61
C ALA A 46 0.96 8.21 -9.35
N THR A 47 1.88 9.00 -8.81
CA THR A 47 3.21 9.24 -9.40
C THR A 47 4.34 8.46 -8.74
N ALA A 48 4.06 7.70 -7.67
CA ALA A 48 5.06 6.89 -7.00
C ALA A 48 5.52 5.72 -7.89
N GLU A 49 6.80 5.38 -7.82
CA GLU A 49 7.35 4.15 -8.40
C GLU A 49 7.16 2.95 -7.47
N LEU A 50 7.22 3.19 -6.16
CA LEU A 50 7.00 2.20 -5.11
C LEU A 50 6.30 2.88 -3.92
N VAL A 51 5.32 2.21 -3.34
CA VAL A 51 4.64 2.65 -2.12
C VAL A 51 5.06 1.75 -0.96
N PHE A 52 5.59 2.35 0.11
CA PHE A 52 5.88 1.67 1.37
C PHE A 52 4.93 2.21 2.44
N THR A 53 4.04 1.38 2.95
CA THR A 53 2.93 1.86 3.79
C THR A 53 2.53 0.87 4.88
N ASP A 54 1.96 1.38 5.96
CA ASP A 54 1.21 0.64 6.98
C ASP A 54 -0.29 0.99 6.98
N SER A 55 -0.70 1.83 6.03
CA SER A 55 -2.04 2.39 5.93
C SER A 55 -2.95 1.56 5.03
N PHE A 56 -4.16 1.26 5.53
CA PHE A 56 -5.21 0.65 4.72
C PHE A 56 -5.55 1.51 3.48
N HIS A 57 -5.74 2.82 3.66
CA HIS A 57 -6.04 3.72 2.54
C HIS A 57 -4.88 3.80 1.53
N GLY A 58 -3.64 3.86 2.01
CA GLY A 58 -2.46 3.81 1.13
C GLY A 58 -2.41 2.55 0.29
N THR A 59 -2.78 1.41 0.87
CA THR A 59 -2.87 0.12 0.15
C THR A 59 -3.95 0.14 -0.92
N ILE A 60 -5.18 0.59 -0.57
CA ILE A 60 -6.29 0.66 -1.54
C ILE A 60 -5.96 1.58 -2.71
N ILE A 61 -5.38 2.75 -2.45
CA ILE A 61 -4.98 3.69 -3.51
C ILE A 61 -3.88 3.08 -4.39
N SER A 62 -2.93 2.36 -3.79
CA SER A 62 -1.89 1.66 -4.57
C SER A 62 -2.49 0.60 -5.50
N LEU A 63 -3.48 -0.16 -5.05
CA LEU A 63 -4.22 -1.11 -5.90
C LEU A 63 -4.93 -0.39 -7.06
N LEU A 64 -5.64 0.71 -6.78
CA LEU A 64 -6.41 1.45 -7.77
C LEU A 64 -5.53 2.13 -8.84
N TYR A 65 -4.31 2.54 -8.48
CA TYR A 65 -3.36 3.19 -9.39
C TYR A 65 -2.29 2.23 -9.93
N HIS A 66 -2.43 0.93 -9.70
CA HIS A 66 -1.48 -0.11 -10.13
C HIS A 66 -0.03 0.19 -9.70
N LYS A 67 0.13 0.63 -8.45
CA LYS A 67 1.46 0.94 -7.92
C LYS A 67 2.03 -0.25 -7.17
N PRO A 68 3.27 -0.65 -7.47
CA PRO A 68 3.97 -1.62 -6.64
C PRO A 68 4.01 -1.13 -5.20
N PHE A 69 3.77 -2.01 -4.25
CA PHE A 69 3.75 -1.63 -2.84
C PHE A 69 4.32 -2.73 -1.95
N VAL A 70 4.80 -2.30 -0.81
CA VAL A 70 5.15 -3.15 0.33
C VAL A 70 4.40 -2.62 1.55
N ILE A 71 3.70 -3.50 2.24
CA ILE A 71 3.08 -3.17 3.52
C ILE A 71 4.03 -3.61 4.62
N TYR A 72 4.35 -2.69 5.53
CA TYR A 72 5.17 -2.99 6.68
C TYR A 72 4.43 -2.69 7.97
N MET A 73 4.01 -3.75 8.66
CA MET A 73 3.23 -3.65 9.90
C MET A 73 4.12 -3.88 11.11
N GLY A 74 4.22 -2.86 11.95
CA GLY A 74 4.93 -2.97 13.23
C GLY A 74 4.19 -3.81 14.26
N ASP A 75 2.86 -3.93 14.16
CA ASP A 75 2.01 -4.72 15.05
C ASP A 75 1.21 -5.76 14.24
N PRO A 76 1.51 -7.06 14.38
CA PRO A 76 0.79 -8.13 13.68
C PRO A 76 -0.71 -8.16 13.94
N LYS A 77 -1.18 -7.64 15.08
CA LYS A 77 -2.62 -7.59 15.42
C LYS A 77 -3.42 -6.65 14.51
N ARG A 78 -2.76 -5.70 13.86
CA ARG A 78 -3.40 -4.72 12.97
C ARG A 78 -3.51 -5.20 11.51
N VAL A 79 -2.99 -6.37 11.21
CA VAL A 79 -2.92 -6.92 9.84
C VAL A 79 -4.29 -7.35 9.29
N GLY A 80 -5.26 -7.68 10.15
CA GLY A 80 -6.50 -8.37 9.76
C GLY A 80 -7.24 -7.79 8.55
N ARG A 81 -7.50 -6.46 8.53
CA ARG A 81 -8.20 -5.83 7.40
C ARG A 81 -7.37 -5.82 6.10
N LEU A 82 -6.08 -5.60 6.23
CA LEU A 82 -5.16 -5.61 5.09
C LEU A 82 -5.02 -7.02 4.53
N TYR A 83 -4.89 -8.01 5.40
CA TYR A 83 -4.85 -9.41 5.00
C TYR A 83 -6.13 -9.82 4.26
N SER A 84 -7.29 -9.43 4.77
CA SER A 84 -8.59 -9.75 4.17
C SER A 84 -8.72 -9.22 2.73
N ILE A 85 -8.36 -7.97 2.48
CA ILE A 85 -8.44 -7.40 1.12
C ILE A 85 -7.34 -7.95 0.21
N LEU A 86 -6.13 -8.13 0.71
CA LEU A 86 -5.01 -8.59 -0.11
C LEU A 86 -5.11 -10.07 -0.46
N SER A 87 -5.60 -10.93 0.43
CA SER A 87 -5.87 -12.33 0.12
C SER A 87 -6.98 -12.47 -0.92
N ALA A 88 -8.00 -11.59 -0.87
CA ALA A 88 -9.06 -11.58 -1.89
C ALA A 88 -8.53 -11.27 -3.30
N VAL A 89 -7.44 -10.51 -3.42
CA VAL A 89 -6.81 -10.18 -4.70
C VAL A 89 -5.54 -10.98 -4.99
N GLY A 90 -5.08 -11.83 -4.04
CA GLY A 90 -3.89 -12.69 -4.18
C GLY A 90 -2.57 -11.94 -4.02
N LEU A 91 -2.52 -10.96 -3.11
CA LEU A 91 -1.34 -10.13 -2.82
C LEU A 91 -0.99 -10.11 -1.32
N GLU A 92 -1.43 -11.11 -0.56
CA GLU A 92 -1.15 -11.24 0.87
C GLU A 92 0.35 -11.35 1.18
N ASP A 93 1.14 -11.85 0.25
CA ASP A 93 2.60 -11.95 0.33
C ASP A 93 3.32 -10.60 0.33
N ARG A 94 2.60 -9.49 0.10
CA ARG A 94 3.12 -8.14 0.21
C ARG A 94 3.06 -7.56 1.62
N ILE A 95 2.50 -8.31 2.56
CA ILE A 95 2.47 -7.94 3.97
C ILE A 95 3.75 -8.41 4.65
N CYS A 96 4.55 -7.48 5.10
CA CYS A 96 5.77 -7.71 5.86
C CYS A 96 5.61 -7.20 7.29
N THR A 97 6.27 -7.86 8.22
CA THR A 97 6.30 -7.50 9.64
C THR A 97 7.73 -7.25 10.10
N PHE A 98 7.91 -6.88 11.38
CA PHE A 98 9.23 -6.69 11.97
C PHE A 98 10.09 -7.97 11.97
N GLU A 99 9.47 -9.15 11.84
CA GLU A 99 10.16 -10.45 11.77
C GLU A 99 10.87 -10.69 10.43
N HIS A 100 10.41 -9.98 9.38
CA HIS A 100 11.00 -10.13 8.05
C HIS A 100 12.31 -9.35 7.91
N SER A 101 13.30 -9.98 7.29
CA SER A 101 14.60 -9.37 7.00
C SER A 101 14.47 -8.24 5.97
N LEU A 102 15.48 -7.39 5.89
CA LEU A 102 15.55 -6.37 4.84
C LEU A 102 15.60 -7.01 3.44
N GLU A 103 16.33 -8.11 3.29
CA GLU A 103 16.41 -8.86 2.04
C GLU A 103 15.04 -9.31 1.56
N HIS A 104 14.21 -9.85 2.47
CA HIS A 104 12.84 -10.22 2.16
C HIS A 104 12.00 -9.01 1.71
N LEU A 105 12.12 -7.87 2.39
CA LEU A 105 11.40 -6.64 2.00
C LEU A 105 11.81 -6.16 0.59
N LEU A 106 13.10 -6.24 0.27
CA LEU A 106 13.62 -5.88 -1.05
C LEU A 106 13.13 -6.85 -2.13
N ASP A 107 13.06 -8.15 -1.82
CA ASP A 107 12.49 -9.15 -2.72
C ASP A 107 11.01 -8.86 -3.02
N VAL A 108 10.21 -8.62 -1.98
CA VAL A 108 8.80 -8.25 -2.13
C VAL A 108 8.65 -6.97 -2.95
N ALA A 109 9.48 -5.95 -2.72
CA ALA A 109 9.43 -4.69 -3.47
C ALA A 109 9.73 -4.87 -4.96
N LYS A 110 10.64 -5.78 -5.32
CA LYS A 110 11.02 -6.09 -6.72
C LYS A 110 9.99 -6.97 -7.44
N ARG A 111 9.20 -7.73 -6.68
CA ARG A 111 8.28 -8.70 -7.25
C ARG A 111 7.22 -8.03 -8.11
N PRO A 112 7.06 -8.42 -9.38
CA PRO A 112 6.03 -7.84 -10.25
C PRO A 112 4.63 -8.17 -9.73
N VAL A 113 3.66 -7.35 -10.10
CA VAL A 113 2.23 -7.58 -9.83
C VAL A 113 1.53 -7.84 -11.15
N ASP A 114 0.76 -8.92 -11.22
CA ASP A 114 -0.18 -9.15 -12.32
C ASP A 114 -1.44 -8.30 -12.09
N TRP A 115 -1.37 -7.04 -12.54
CA TRP A 115 -2.45 -6.08 -12.36
C TRP A 115 -3.74 -6.49 -13.07
N GLU A 116 -3.64 -7.20 -14.17
CA GLU A 116 -4.80 -7.69 -14.88
C GLU A 116 -5.56 -8.76 -14.06
N ALA A 117 -4.85 -9.67 -13.42
CA ALA A 117 -5.45 -10.64 -12.50
C ALA A 117 -6.05 -9.95 -11.26
N VAL A 118 -5.40 -8.92 -10.72
CA VAL A 118 -5.90 -8.11 -9.60
C VAL A 118 -7.20 -7.41 -10.00
N ASP A 119 -7.24 -6.74 -11.14
CA ASP A 119 -8.42 -6.02 -11.62
C ASP A 119 -9.62 -6.94 -11.84
N ARG A 120 -9.40 -8.14 -12.39
CA ARG A 120 -10.48 -9.15 -12.53
C ARG A 120 -11.10 -9.51 -11.17
N LYS A 121 -10.28 -9.71 -10.14
CA LYS A 121 -10.75 -10.02 -8.79
C LYS A 121 -11.49 -8.85 -8.15
N ILE A 122 -10.96 -7.63 -8.30
CA ILE A 122 -11.63 -6.41 -7.82
C ILE A 122 -13.00 -6.24 -8.48
N GLU A 123 -13.10 -6.47 -9.78
CA GLU A 123 -14.38 -6.33 -10.51
C GLU A 123 -15.42 -7.35 -10.04
N VAL A 124 -15.04 -8.58 -9.73
CA VAL A 124 -15.93 -9.58 -9.12
C VAL A 124 -16.45 -9.10 -7.77
N MET A 125 -15.59 -8.59 -6.90
CA MET A 125 -15.96 -8.05 -5.59
C MET A 125 -16.88 -6.85 -5.73
N ARG A 126 -16.60 -5.95 -6.67
CA ARG A 126 -17.41 -4.77 -6.98
C ARG A 126 -18.82 -5.15 -7.41
N LYS A 127 -18.97 -6.07 -8.36
CA LYS A 127 -20.27 -6.56 -8.83
C LYS A 127 -21.09 -7.16 -7.69
N HIS A 128 -20.45 -7.99 -6.86
CA HIS A 128 -21.11 -8.57 -5.68
C HIS A 128 -21.61 -7.49 -4.72
N SER A 129 -20.79 -6.52 -4.37
CA SER A 129 -21.13 -5.42 -3.46
C SER A 129 -22.26 -4.54 -4.03
N ILE A 130 -22.21 -4.22 -5.32
CA ILE A 130 -23.28 -3.44 -5.99
C ILE A 130 -24.60 -4.20 -5.99
N ASN A 131 -24.58 -5.51 -6.23
CA ASN A 131 -25.80 -6.33 -6.21
C ASN A 131 -26.43 -6.38 -4.82
N LEU A 132 -25.62 -6.59 -3.77
CA LEU A 132 -26.10 -6.54 -2.39
C LEU A 132 -26.73 -5.19 -2.04
N LEU A 133 -26.09 -4.09 -2.45
CA LEU A 133 -26.63 -2.75 -2.24
C LEU A 133 -27.97 -2.55 -2.97
N LYS A 134 -28.08 -2.98 -4.23
CA LYS A 134 -29.34 -2.89 -4.99
C LYS A 134 -30.46 -3.69 -4.35
N GLU A 135 -30.18 -4.88 -3.84
CA GLU A 135 -31.15 -5.70 -3.12
C GLU A 135 -31.60 -5.04 -1.82
N ALA A 136 -30.67 -4.48 -1.05
CA ALA A 136 -30.98 -3.76 0.19
C ALA A 136 -31.85 -2.51 -0.04
N LEU A 137 -31.67 -1.81 -1.15
CA LEU A 137 -32.46 -0.62 -1.51
C LEU A 137 -33.84 -0.92 -2.10
N LYS A 138 -34.14 -2.17 -2.45
CA LYS A 138 -35.50 -2.59 -2.89
C LYS A 138 -36.48 -2.85 -1.73
N ARG A 139 -35.97 -2.82 -0.50
CA ARG A 139 -36.77 -2.97 0.72
C ARG A 139 -37.22 -1.62 1.24
#